data_d170dc64da8171a7a9af48ba082450e9
#
_entry.id   d170dc64da8171a7a9af48ba082450e9
#
_cell.length_a   1.000
_cell.length_b   1.000
_cell.length_c   1.000
_cell.angle_alpha   90.00
_cell.angle_beta   90.00
_cell.angle_gamma   90.00
#
_symmetry.space_group_name_H-M   'P 1'
#
loop_
_entity.id
_entity.type
_entity.pdbx_description
1 polymer ?
#
loop_
_entity_poly.entity_id
_entity_poly.type
_entity_poly.pdbx_seq_one_letter_code
_entity_poly.pdbx_strand_id
1 'polypeptide(L)'
;MNRRETESESVFFSRLQDLADRCRRDCAPDCTMFLDEMQCAAADAFLQRQAELAYQFWGGYEQAERKCCCLYPDFLEFDPAWVGCRCVTIRYSNLQTLEHRDFLGAALGCGLKRETIGDILIEKGKAQLWATDAAAALLVQSLEK
;
A
#
# COMPACT_ATOMS: atom_id res chain seq x y z
N MET A 1 -11.27 0.68 29.85
CA MET A 1 -11.42 0.17 28.48
C MET A 1 -11.95 1.23 27.55
N ASN A 2 -11.27 1.46 26.45
CA ASN A 2 -11.57 2.55 25.55
C ASN A 2 -12.37 2.10 24.33
N ARG A 3 -13.62 1.82 24.53
CA ARG A 3 -14.50 1.39 23.45
C ARG A 3 -14.70 2.44 22.36
N ARG A 4 -14.52 3.71 22.70
CA ARG A 4 -14.66 4.77 21.70
C ARG A 4 -13.48 4.90 20.78
N GLU A 5 -12.36 4.26 21.12
CA GLU A 5 -11.18 4.23 20.27
C GLU A 5 -11.15 3.01 19.36
N THR A 6 -11.98 2.01 19.69
CA THR A 6 -12.09 0.81 18.87
C THR A 6 -13.49 0.76 18.28
N GLU A 7 -13.53 0.65 16.99
CA GLU A 7 -14.77 0.47 16.27
C GLU A 7 -15.34 -0.89 16.62
N SER A 8 -16.64 -0.97 16.87
CA SER A 8 -17.27 -2.27 17.08
C SER A 8 -17.18 -3.09 15.80
N GLU A 9 -17.14 -4.41 15.96
CA GLU A 9 -17.01 -5.33 14.84
C GLU A 9 -18.13 -5.13 13.82
N SER A 10 -19.37 -4.96 14.30
CA SER A 10 -20.50 -4.76 13.41
C SER A 10 -20.41 -3.45 12.62
N VAL A 11 -19.92 -2.38 13.25
CA VAL A 11 -19.75 -1.09 12.57
C VAL A 11 -18.64 -1.20 11.53
N PHE A 12 -17.56 -1.89 11.87
CA PHE A 12 -16.45 -2.09 10.95
C PHE A 12 -16.89 -2.85 9.69
N PHE A 13 -17.60 -3.96 9.85
CA PHE A 13 -18.09 -4.73 8.71
C PHE A 13 -19.15 -3.98 7.91
N SER A 14 -19.96 -3.17 8.57
CA SER A 14 -20.90 -2.30 7.88
C SER A 14 -20.18 -1.29 6.98
N ARG A 15 -19.08 -0.72 7.47
CA ARG A 15 -18.26 0.20 6.68
C ARG A 15 -17.61 -0.50 5.49
N LEU A 16 -17.12 -1.72 5.69
CA LEU A 16 -16.54 -2.50 4.58
C LEU A 16 -17.60 -2.82 3.52
N GLN A 17 -18.81 -3.18 3.96
CA GLN A 17 -19.89 -3.47 3.03
C GLN A 17 -20.29 -2.22 2.24
N ASP A 18 -20.37 -1.06 2.89
CA ASP A 18 -20.65 0.20 2.24
C ASP A 18 -19.59 0.53 1.19
N LEU A 19 -18.32 0.31 1.54
CA LEU A 19 -17.20 0.53 0.64
C LEU A 19 -17.32 -0.38 -0.59
N ALA A 20 -17.61 -1.66 -0.37
CA ALA A 20 -17.80 -2.64 -1.44
C ALA A 20 -18.96 -2.25 -2.35
N ASP A 21 -20.08 -1.85 -1.76
CA ASP A 21 -21.25 -1.46 -2.53
C ASP A 21 -21.00 -0.22 -3.38
N ARG A 22 -20.29 0.77 -2.83
CA ARG A 22 -19.91 1.96 -3.59
C ARG A 22 -18.99 1.61 -4.75
N CYS A 23 -18.03 0.76 -4.49
CA CYS A 23 -17.07 0.35 -5.52
C CYS A 23 -17.78 -0.33 -6.70
N ARG A 24 -18.73 -1.21 -6.40
CA ARG A 24 -19.53 -1.87 -7.44
C ARG A 24 -20.42 -0.89 -8.19
N ARG A 25 -21.12 -0.03 -7.45
CA ARG A 25 -22.04 0.94 -8.04
C ARG A 25 -21.33 1.91 -8.96
N ASP A 26 -20.22 2.46 -8.49
CA ASP A 26 -19.48 3.48 -9.22
C ASP A 26 -18.50 2.88 -10.23
N CYS A 27 -18.25 1.58 -10.15
CA CYS A 27 -17.33 0.84 -11.01
C CYS A 27 -15.95 1.50 -11.03
N ALA A 28 -15.48 1.90 -9.85
CA ALA A 28 -14.24 2.66 -9.68
C ALA A 28 -13.51 2.25 -8.40
N PRO A 29 -12.18 2.43 -8.35
CA PRO A 29 -11.44 2.14 -7.13
C PRO A 29 -11.86 3.04 -5.98
N ASP A 30 -11.80 2.50 -4.77
CA ASP A 30 -12.03 3.25 -3.53
C ASP A 30 -10.93 2.90 -2.55
N CYS A 31 -10.10 3.88 -2.21
CA CYS A 31 -8.91 3.71 -1.36
C CYS A 31 -8.96 4.68 -0.17
N THR A 32 -10.15 4.84 0.42
CA THR A 32 -10.37 5.83 1.48
C THR A 32 -10.24 5.28 2.89
N MET A 33 -10.12 3.96 3.03
CA MET A 33 -10.15 3.31 4.34
C MET A 33 -8.75 2.88 4.75
N PHE A 34 -8.35 3.23 5.98
CA PHE A 34 -7.06 2.84 6.55
C PHE A 34 -7.28 1.90 7.71
N LEU A 35 -6.53 0.81 7.75
CA LEU A 35 -6.77 -0.30 8.68
C LEU A 35 -5.50 -0.65 9.46
N ASP A 36 -5.67 -0.97 10.73
CA ASP A 36 -4.59 -1.56 11.52
C ASP A 36 -4.45 -3.06 11.19
N GLU A 37 -3.49 -3.72 11.82
CA GLU A 37 -3.18 -5.12 11.52
C GLU A 37 -4.37 -6.05 11.76
N MET A 38 -5.07 -5.88 12.87
CA MET A 38 -6.23 -6.71 13.19
C MET A 38 -7.37 -6.49 12.22
N GLN A 39 -7.60 -5.23 11.86
CA GLN A 39 -8.63 -4.88 10.89
C GLN A 39 -8.29 -5.43 9.50
N CYS A 40 -7.02 -5.43 9.12
CA CYS A 40 -6.60 -6.02 7.85
C CYS A 40 -6.93 -7.51 7.80
N ALA A 41 -6.67 -8.25 8.88
CA ALA A 41 -6.99 -9.67 8.92
C ALA A 41 -8.49 -9.93 8.80
N ALA A 42 -9.30 -9.15 9.52
CA ALA A 42 -10.76 -9.27 9.46
C ALA A 42 -11.28 -8.88 8.08
N ALA A 43 -10.74 -7.81 7.49
CA ALA A 43 -11.14 -7.35 6.16
C ALA A 43 -10.77 -8.36 5.09
N ASP A 44 -9.61 -8.99 5.19
CA ASP A 44 -9.19 -10.02 4.23
C ASP A 44 -10.21 -11.15 4.15
N ALA A 45 -10.62 -11.67 5.31
CA ALA A 45 -11.61 -12.74 5.36
C ALA A 45 -12.96 -12.30 4.77
N PHE A 46 -13.38 -11.07 5.05
CA PHE A 46 -14.63 -10.54 4.54
C PHE A 46 -14.58 -10.30 3.03
N LEU A 47 -13.50 -9.67 2.55
CA LEU A 47 -13.39 -9.24 1.16
C LEU A 47 -13.18 -10.40 0.19
N GLN A 48 -12.59 -11.49 0.66
CA GLN A 48 -12.46 -12.69 -0.17
C GLN A 48 -13.80 -13.24 -0.65
N ARG A 49 -14.86 -12.92 0.06
CA ARG A 49 -16.21 -13.40 -0.27
C ARG A 49 -17.01 -12.43 -1.14
N GLN A 50 -16.43 -11.28 -1.44
CA GLN A 50 -17.12 -10.27 -2.24
C GLN A 50 -16.93 -10.55 -3.73
N ALA A 51 -18.03 -10.71 -4.45
CA ALA A 51 -18.00 -10.96 -5.88
C ALA A 51 -17.64 -9.70 -6.66
N GLU A 52 -16.92 -9.88 -7.76
CA GLU A 52 -16.61 -8.83 -8.72
C GLU A 52 -15.64 -7.77 -8.21
N LEU A 53 -15.06 -7.97 -7.03
CA LEU A 53 -14.13 -7.03 -6.43
C LEU A 53 -12.78 -7.68 -6.17
N ALA A 54 -11.74 -6.89 -6.33
CA ALA A 54 -10.40 -7.20 -5.88
C ALA A 54 -9.99 -6.18 -4.82
N TYR A 55 -8.97 -6.50 -4.05
CA TYR A 55 -8.51 -5.61 -2.99
C TYR A 55 -7.04 -5.79 -2.73
N GLN A 56 -6.42 -4.74 -2.20
CA GLN A 56 -5.05 -4.78 -1.72
C GLN A 56 -4.92 -3.92 -0.47
N PHE A 57 -4.02 -4.33 0.42
CA PHE A 57 -3.63 -3.54 1.58
C PHE A 57 -2.26 -2.94 1.27
N TRP A 58 -2.17 -1.63 1.36
CA TRP A 58 -1.01 -0.92 0.87
C TRP A 58 -0.42 -0.03 1.96
N GLY A 59 0.87 -0.17 2.22
CA GLY A 59 1.58 0.63 3.22
C GLY A 59 2.29 1.83 2.63
N GLY A 60 3.25 2.40 3.37
CA GLY A 60 4.07 3.49 2.88
C GLY A 60 3.54 4.88 3.16
N TYR A 61 2.70 5.04 4.16
CA TYR A 61 2.08 6.31 4.54
C TYR A 61 2.62 6.82 5.87
N GLU A 62 2.29 8.08 6.19
CA GLU A 62 2.71 8.68 7.45
C GLU A 62 2.19 7.92 8.67
N GLN A 63 1.05 7.28 8.55
CA GLN A 63 0.51 6.40 9.58
C GLN A 63 1.07 4.99 9.38
N ALA A 64 2.31 4.80 9.78
CA ALA A 64 3.08 3.59 9.48
C ALA A 64 2.43 2.29 9.96
N GLU A 65 1.63 2.35 11.03
CA GLU A 65 0.97 1.17 11.60
C GLU A 65 -0.33 0.82 10.89
N ARG A 66 -0.72 1.61 9.90
CA ARG A 66 -1.95 1.37 9.15
C ARG A 66 -1.66 1.21 7.68
N LYS A 67 -2.49 0.40 7.04
CA LYS A 67 -2.43 0.22 5.60
C LYS A 67 -3.71 0.73 4.96
N CYS A 68 -3.58 1.27 3.77
CA CYS A 68 -4.72 1.65 2.98
C CYS A 68 -5.38 0.39 2.43
N CYS A 69 -6.68 0.25 2.67
CA CYS A 69 -7.47 -0.82 2.05
C CYS A 69 -8.01 -0.29 0.73
N CYS A 70 -7.49 -0.80 -0.37
CA CYS A 70 -7.93 -0.40 -1.69
C CYS A 70 -8.81 -1.47 -2.29
N LEU A 71 -10.07 -1.13 -2.56
CA LEU A 71 -10.99 -1.98 -3.28
C LEU A 71 -11.13 -1.48 -4.72
N TYR A 72 -11.24 -2.39 -5.66
CA TYR A 72 -11.41 -2.02 -7.06
C TYR A 72 -12.13 -3.13 -7.81
N PRO A 73 -12.77 -2.80 -8.93
CA PRO A 73 -13.38 -3.84 -9.77
C PRO A 73 -12.34 -4.86 -10.23
N ASP A 74 -12.68 -6.14 -10.19
CA ASP A 74 -11.72 -7.21 -10.45
C ASP A 74 -11.22 -7.28 -11.89
N PHE A 75 -11.83 -6.56 -12.80
CA PHE A 75 -11.36 -6.47 -14.19
C PHE A 75 -10.28 -5.41 -14.40
N LEU A 76 -9.96 -4.61 -13.36
CA LEU A 76 -8.90 -3.63 -13.41
C LEU A 76 -7.62 -4.18 -12.79
N GLU A 77 -6.47 -3.70 -13.27
CA GLU A 77 -5.21 -3.95 -12.61
C GLU A 77 -4.99 -2.89 -11.53
N PHE A 78 -4.40 -3.29 -10.42
CA PHE A 78 -4.11 -2.35 -9.35
C PHE A 78 -3.09 -1.31 -9.83
N ASP A 79 -3.39 -0.05 -9.57
CA ASP A 79 -2.50 1.06 -9.91
C ASP A 79 -2.08 1.76 -8.61
N PRO A 80 -0.80 1.75 -8.25
CA PRO A 80 -0.33 2.43 -7.04
C PRO A 80 -0.68 3.91 -6.97
N ALA A 81 -0.92 4.55 -8.11
CA ALA A 81 -1.35 5.95 -8.13
C ALA A 81 -2.69 6.16 -7.42
N TRP A 82 -3.55 5.15 -7.37
CA TRP A 82 -4.83 5.25 -6.68
C TRP A 82 -4.65 5.51 -5.18
N VAL A 83 -3.53 5.06 -4.63
CA VAL A 83 -3.21 5.22 -3.21
C VAL A 83 -2.12 6.26 -2.97
N GLY A 84 -1.83 7.10 -3.97
CA GLY A 84 -0.82 8.13 -3.86
C GLY A 84 0.59 7.61 -3.79
N CYS A 85 0.84 6.43 -4.34
CA CYS A 85 2.15 5.80 -4.37
C CYS A 85 2.63 5.59 -5.79
N ARG A 86 3.93 5.54 -5.94
CA ARG A 86 4.60 5.21 -7.21
C ARG A 86 5.62 4.12 -6.98
N CYS A 87 5.85 3.34 -8.03
CA CYS A 87 6.90 2.35 -8.05
C CYS A 87 8.16 2.96 -8.65
N VAL A 88 9.24 2.93 -7.90
CA VAL A 88 10.56 3.32 -8.41
C VAL A 88 11.32 2.04 -8.71
N THR A 89 11.77 1.88 -9.94
CA THR A 89 12.56 0.73 -10.36
C THR A 89 14.04 1.10 -10.31
N ILE A 90 14.81 0.34 -9.56
CA ILE A 90 16.25 0.51 -9.42
C ILE A 90 16.93 -0.65 -10.12
N ARG A 91 17.74 -0.34 -11.13
CA ARG A 91 18.51 -1.36 -11.84
C ARG A 91 19.94 -1.35 -11.34
N TYR A 92 20.49 -2.53 -11.16
CA TYR A 92 21.86 -2.67 -10.69
C TYR A 92 22.48 -3.92 -11.34
N SER A 93 23.81 -4.05 -11.18
CA SER A 93 24.52 -5.21 -11.73
C SER A 93 23.99 -6.50 -11.08
N ASN A 94 23.61 -7.49 -11.88
CA ASN A 94 23.15 -8.76 -11.35
C ASN A 94 24.27 -9.60 -10.71
N LEU A 95 25.49 -9.09 -10.72
CA LEU A 95 26.61 -9.68 -9.98
C LEU A 95 26.59 -9.26 -8.51
N GLN A 96 25.87 -8.19 -8.17
CA GLN A 96 25.72 -7.74 -6.81
C GLN A 96 24.59 -8.49 -6.12
N THR A 97 24.78 -8.78 -4.84
CA THR A 97 23.74 -9.36 -4.00
C THR A 97 23.29 -8.28 -3.02
N LEU A 98 22.12 -7.71 -3.29
CA LEU A 98 21.55 -6.65 -2.46
C LEU A 98 20.28 -7.16 -1.79
N GLU A 99 20.05 -6.68 -0.58
CA GLU A 99 18.94 -7.08 0.26
C GLU A 99 18.02 -5.89 0.55
N HIS A 100 16.87 -6.18 1.11
CA HIS A 100 15.89 -5.17 1.53
C HIS A 100 16.53 -4.00 2.28
N ARG A 101 17.37 -4.31 3.25
CA ARG A 101 18.01 -3.29 4.09
C ARG A 101 18.91 -2.35 3.31
N ASP A 102 19.50 -2.83 2.22
CA ASP A 102 20.38 -2.01 1.39
C ASP A 102 19.57 -0.91 0.69
N PHE A 103 18.40 -1.27 0.16
CA PHE A 103 17.52 -0.31 -0.50
C PHE A 103 16.86 0.63 0.51
N LEU A 104 16.41 0.09 1.63
CA LEU A 104 15.82 0.89 2.69
C LEU A 104 16.83 1.88 3.25
N GLY A 105 18.04 1.42 3.52
CA GLY A 105 19.12 2.29 4.00
C GLY A 105 19.46 3.40 3.03
N ALA A 106 19.51 3.09 1.74
CA ALA A 106 19.76 4.10 0.72
C ALA A 106 18.66 5.15 0.67
N ALA A 107 17.40 4.71 0.76
CA ALA A 107 16.25 5.62 0.76
C ALA A 107 16.28 6.54 1.99
N LEU A 108 16.53 5.98 3.17
CA LEU A 108 16.63 6.76 4.39
C LEU A 108 17.82 7.73 4.34
N GLY A 109 18.91 7.31 3.69
CA GLY A 109 20.09 8.18 3.47
C GLY A 109 19.80 9.35 2.55
N CYS A 110 18.76 9.26 1.71
CA CYS A 110 18.30 10.37 0.88
C CYS A 110 17.40 11.36 1.64
N GLY A 111 17.15 11.11 2.91
CA GLY A 111 16.32 11.98 3.73
C GLY A 111 14.85 11.61 3.79
N LEU A 112 14.49 10.46 3.26
CA LEU A 112 13.09 10.00 3.29
C LEU A 112 12.72 9.48 4.67
N LYS A 113 11.46 9.67 5.04
CA LYS A 113 10.92 9.10 6.27
C LYS A 113 10.48 7.66 6.00
N ARG A 114 10.70 6.80 7.01
CA ARG A 114 10.33 5.38 6.91
C ARG A 114 8.87 5.18 6.51
N GLU A 115 7.99 6.03 7.02
CA GLU A 115 6.54 5.94 6.80
C GLU A 115 6.14 6.20 5.36
N THR A 116 7.00 6.83 4.56
CA THR A 116 6.70 7.15 3.16
C THR A 116 7.12 6.05 2.20
N ILE A 117 7.76 4.99 2.72
CA ILE A 117 8.27 3.88 1.92
C ILE A 117 7.37 2.66 2.13
N GLY A 118 6.87 2.12 1.04
CA GLY A 118 6.06 0.91 1.07
C GLY A 118 6.88 -0.34 0.83
N ASP A 119 6.37 -1.22 0.01
CA ASP A 119 6.99 -2.51 -0.24
C ASP A 119 8.22 -2.40 -1.13
N ILE A 120 9.16 -3.30 -0.91
CA ILE A 120 10.36 -3.43 -1.74
C ILE A 120 10.39 -4.86 -2.27
N LEU A 121 10.38 -4.99 -3.59
CA LEU A 121 10.51 -6.30 -4.26
C LEU A 121 11.86 -6.36 -4.96
N ILE A 122 12.61 -7.40 -4.66
CA ILE A 122 13.96 -7.56 -5.19
C ILE A 122 13.97 -8.71 -6.17
N GLU A 123 14.44 -8.42 -7.39
CA GLU A 123 14.68 -9.41 -8.41
C GLU A 123 16.17 -9.32 -8.80
N LYS A 124 16.63 -10.28 -9.57
CA LYS A 124 18.02 -10.27 -10.02
C LYS A 124 18.28 -9.08 -10.92
N GLY A 125 19.13 -8.17 -10.48
CA GLY A 125 19.51 -6.98 -11.25
C GLY A 125 18.48 -5.86 -11.22
N LYS A 126 17.41 -6.02 -10.45
CA LYS A 126 16.34 -5.03 -10.40
C LYS A 126 15.63 -5.07 -9.06
N ALA A 127 15.29 -3.91 -8.54
CA ALA A 127 14.44 -3.78 -7.36
C ALA A 127 13.33 -2.80 -7.66
N GLN A 128 12.14 -3.10 -7.14
CA GLN A 128 10.99 -2.21 -7.23
C GLN A 128 10.64 -1.74 -5.83
N LEU A 129 10.64 -0.44 -5.64
CA LEU A 129 10.38 0.18 -4.35
C LEU A 129 9.17 1.10 -4.50
N TRP A 130 8.14 0.84 -3.69
CA TRP A 130 6.95 1.67 -3.68
C TRP A 130 7.08 2.73 -2.61
N ALA A 131 6.73 3.96 -2.97
CA ALA A 131 6.82 5.11 -2.07
C ALA A 131 5.70 6.09 -2.40
N THR A 132 5.43 7.00 -1.47
CA THR A 132 4.49 8.10 -1.76
C THR A 132 5.01 8.92 -2.93
N ASP A 133 4.12 9.63 -3.63
CA ASP A 133 4.50 10.39 -4.82
C ASP A 133 5.67 11.34 -4.55
N ALA A 134 5.63 12.07 -3.44
CA ALA A 134 6.68 13.01 -3.08
C ALA A 134 8.00 12.29 -2.77
N ALA A 135 7.93 11.18 -2.03
CA ALA A 135 9.12 10.39 -1.69
C ALA A 135 9.72 9.75 -2.93
N ALA A 136 8.88 9.25 -3.84
CA ALA A 136 9.35 8.63 -5.09
C ALA A 136 10.09 9.66 -5.96
N ALA A 137 9.56 10.86 -6.06
CA ALA A 137 10.20 11.93 -6.84
C ALA A 137 11.58 12.28 -6.27
N LEU A 138 11.67 12.40 -4.95
CA LEU A 138 12.94 12.70 -4.28
C LEU A 138 13.94 11.56 -4.48
N LEU A 139 13.50 10.32 -4.39
CA LEU A 139 14.34 9.15 -4.55
C LEU A 139 14.92 9.08 -5.96
N VAL A 140 14.09 9.28 -6.98
CA VAL A 140 14.53 9.29 -8.37
C VAL A 140 15.57 10.38 -8.60
N GLN A 141 15.31 11.57 -8.10
CA GLN A 141 16.24 12.70 -8.22
C GLN A 141 17.59 12.38 -7.58
N SER A 142 17.59 11.75 -6.42
CA SER A 142 18.81 11.42 -5.68
C SER A 142 19.61 10.30 -6.34
N LEU A 143 18.93 9.31 -6.92
CA LEU A 143 19.59 8.14 -7.49
C LEU A 143 20.10 8.37 -8.91
N GLU A 144 19.64 9.40 -9.60
CA GLU A 144 20.10 9.71 -10.94
C GLU A 144 21.46 10.40 -10.98
N LYS A 145 22.00 10.74 -9.82
CA LYS A 145 23.30 11.42 -9.76
C LYS A 145 24.47 10.45 -9.69
#